data_ded1d475d16333f1bb83b3fe2cba667d
#
_entry.id   ded1d475d16333f1bb83b3fe2cba667d
#
_cell.length_a   1.000
_cell.length_b   1.000
_cell.length_c   1.000
_cell.angle_alpha   90.00
_cell.angle_beta   90.00
_cell.angle_gamma   90.00
#
_symmetry.space_group_name_H-M   'P 1'
#
loop_
_entity.id
_entity.type
_entity.pdbx_description
1 polymer ?
#
loop_
_entity_poly.entity_id
_entity_poly.type
_entity_poly.pdbx_seq_one_letter_code
_entity_poly.pdbx_strand_id
1 'polypeptide(L)'
;ETGVPFVFIIDEWDCVLRYYKDDESAQKTYLDYLYALFKGQPYVALAYMTGILPIKKYGVHSALNMFNEYSMEGAYPFSEFTGFTEEETEKLCKQYGIDINETKKWYNGYNVDGIAIYNPRSVVEVCRRRRFTNYWSKTETYNALKMPINLNFDGLKEKIEKMIAGEQIVLDTGTFQNDMSSFHYADDVLTLLIHLG
;
A
#
# COMPACT_ATOMS: atom_id res chain seq x y z
N GLU A 1 -18.51 9.20 -31.44
CA GLU A 1 -18.34 7.80 -31.00
C GLU A 1 -17.24 7.18 -31.79
N THR A 2 -16.12 6.79 -31.14
CA THR A 2 -14.91 6.30 -31.83
C THR A 2 -15.02 4.83 -32.25
N GLY A 3 -15.99 4.07 -31.70
CA GLY A 3 -16.12 2.63 -31.89
C GLY A 3 -14.97 1.80 -31.29
N VAL A 4 -14.04 2.43 -30.60
CA VAL A 4 -12.88 1.79 -29.97
C VAL A 4 -13.07 1.81 -28.46
N PRO A 5 -12.93 0.67 -27.75
CA PRO A 5 -12.98 0.64 -26.28
C PRO A 5 -11.81 1.40 -25.65
N PHE A 6 -12.03 1.89 -24.43
CA PHE A 6 -11.06 2.68 -23.67
C PHE A 6 -10.27 1.82 -22.70
N VAL A 7 -9.02 2.23 -22.48
CA VAL A 7 -8.21 1.83 -21.34
C VAL A 7 -8.30 2.92 -20.29
N PHE A 8 -8.75 2.56 -19.10
CA PHE A 8 -8.85 3.48 -17.95
C PHE A 8 -7.67 3.24 -17.02
N ILE A 9 -6.98 4.31 -16.66
CA ILE A 9 -5.92 4.30 -15.65
C ILE A 9 -6.34 5.29 -14.57
N ILE A 10 -6.55 4.80 -13.34
CA ILE A 10 -6.94 5.60 -12.19
C ILE A 10 -5.89 5.44 -11.12
N ASP A 11 -5.22 6.54 -10.77
CA ASP A 11 -4.29 6.60 -9.66
C ASP A 11 -5.02 7.07 -8.40
N GLU A 12 -4.63 6.52 -7.24
CA GLU A 12 -5.25 6.82 -5.94
C GLU A 12 -6.78 6.64 -5.93
N TRP A 13 -7.28 5.51 -6.48
CA TRP A 13 -8.71 5.23 -6.54
C TRP A 13 -9.40 5.32 -5.16
N ASP A 14 -8.65 5.07 -4.10
CA ASP A 14 -9.12 5.07 -2.70
C ASP A 14 -9.13 6.45 -2.04
N CYS A 15 -8.79 7.52 -2.77
CA CYS A 15 -8.68 8.87 -2.22
C CYS A 15 -9.97 9.34 -1.53
N VAL A 16 -11.15 9.04 -2.09
CA VAL A 16 -12.43 9.39 -1.47
C VAL A 16 -12.63 8.67 -0.14
N LEU A 17 -12.21 7.40 -0.05
CA LEU A 17 -12.30 6.61 1.18
C LEU A 17 -11.37 7.16 2.28
N ARG A 18 -10.20 7.66 1.89
CA ARG A 18 -9.22 8.25 2.82
C ARG A 18 -9.59 9.65 3.29
N TYR A 19 -10.06 10.51 2.38
CA TYR A 19 -10.39 11.90 2.70
C TYR A 19 -11.76 12.05 3.37
N TYR A 20 -12.73 11.21 3.02
CA TYR A 20 -14.09 11.23 3.57
C TYR A 20 -14.35 9.97 4.41
N LYS A 21 -13.39 9.64 5.29
CA LYS A 21 -13.41 8.39 6.09
C LYS A 21 -14.67 8.24 6.97
N ASP A 22 -15.24 9.35 7.42
CA ASP A 22 -16.41 9.39 8.29
C ASP A 22 -17.75 9.59 7.52
N ASP A 23 -17.70 9.72 6.18
CA ASP A 23 -18.87 9.91 5.32
C ASP A 23 -19.17 8.65 4.48
N GLU A 24 -19.84 7.70 5.11
CA GLU A 24 -20.22 6.44 4.46
C GLU A 24 -21.09 6.66 3.21
N SER A 25 -21.92 7.72 3.20
CA SER A 25 -22.79 8.03 2.05
C SER A 25 -21.98 8.46 0.84
N ALA A 26 -20.96 9.33 1.03
CA ALA A 26 -20.05 9.74 -0.02
C ALA A 26 -19.23 8.55 -0.54
N GLN A 27 -18.71 7.71 0.37
CA GLN A 27 -17.97 6.50 0.01
C GLN A 27 -18.82 5.55 -0.83
N LYS A 28 -20.05 5.27 -0.37
CA LYS A 28 -20.98 4.41 -1.11
C LYS A 28 -21.29 4.98 -2.49
N THR A 29 -21.62 6.26 -2.58
CA THR A 29 -21.91 6.93 -3.86
C THR A 29 -20.76 6.80 -4.84
N TYR A 30 -19.52 6.98 -4.36
CA TYR A 30 -18.33 6.82 -5.17
C TYR A 30 -18.11 5.39 -5.65
N LEU A 31 -18.28 4.40 -4.78
CA LEU A 31 -18.17 3.00 -5.15
C LEU A 31 -19.25 2.57 -6.15
N ASP A 32 -20.50 3.02 -5.97
CA ASP A 32 -21.60 2.79 -6.91
C ASP A 32 -21.29 3.44 -8.29
N TYR A 33 -20.66 4.61 -8.30
CA TYR A 33 -20.18 5.26 -9.52
C TYR A 33 -19.13 4.43 -10.23
N LEU A 34 -18.08 3.96 -9.53
CA LEU A 34 -17.05 3.11 -10.14
C LEU A 34 -17.63 1.79 -10.66
N TYR A 35 -18.55 1.21 -9.92
CA TYR A 35 -19.28 0.01 -10.35
C TYR A 35 -20.01 0.26 -11.67
N ALA A 36 -20.81 1.32 -11.75
CA ALA A 36 -21.56 1.68 -12.95
C ALA A 36 -20.64 2.04 -14.14
N LEU A 37 -19.48 2.65 -13.85
CA LEU A 37 -18.52 3.03 -14.87
C LEU A 37 -17.84 1.82 -15.54
N PHE A 38 -17.61 0.74 -14.79
CA PHE A 38 -16.77 -0.37 -15.28
C PHE A 38 -17.53 -1.68 -15.49
N LYS A 39 -18.53 -2.00 -14.67
CA LYS A 39 -19.17 -3.32 -14.68
C LYS A 39 -19.96 -3.57 -15.95
N GLY A 40 -19.46 -4.53 -16.76
CA GLY A 40 -20.16 -4.98 -17.97
C GLY A 40 -20.28 -3.94 -19.08
N GLN A 41 -19.48 -2.89 -19.05
CA GLN A 41 -19.54 -1.80 -20.03
C GLN A 41 -18.79 -2.14 -21.31
N PRO A 42 -19.43 -2.05 -22.49
CA PRO A 42 -18.82 -2.43 -23.78
C PRO A 42 -17.69 -1.48 -24.21
N TYR A 43 -17.62 -0.30 -23.62
CA TYR A 43 -16.57 0.68 -23.91
C TYR A 43 -15.31 0.49 -23.07
N VAL A 44 -15.29 -0.46 -22.13
CA VAL A 44 -14.12 -0.72 -21.28
C VAL A 44 -13.31 -1.87 -21.86
N ALA A 45 -12.13 -1.58 -22.39
CA ALA A 45 -11.15 -2.59 -22.79
C ALA A 45 -10.34 -3.10 -21.59
N LEU A 46 -9.93 -2.18 -20.71
CA LEU A 46 -9.16 -2.45 -19.50
C LEU A 46 -9.42 -1.33 -18.49
N ALA A 47 -9.50 -1.66 -17.23
CA ALA A 47 -9.42 -0.69 -16.14
C ALA A 47 -8.27 -1.12 -15.19
N TYR A 48 -7.31 -0.21 -14.98
CA TYR A 48 -6.18 -0.36 -14.08
C TYR A 48 -6.26 0.73 -13.00
N MET A 49 -6.29 0.31 -11.76
CA MET A 49 -6.41 1.24 -10.63
C MET A 49 -5.28 1.00 -9.64
N THR A 50 -4.68 2.08 -9.15
CA THR A 50 -3.71 2.05 -8.06
C THR A 50 -4.27 2.77 -6.84
N GLY A 51 -3.85 2.33 -5.64
CA GLY A 51 -4.24 2.93 -4.38
C GLY A 51 -3.40 2.39 -3.23
N ILE A 52 -3.60 2.95 -2.06
CA ILE A 52 -2.92 2.55 -0.82
C ILE A 52 -3.74 1.48 -0.10
N LEU A 53 -5.07 1.64 -0.10
CA LEU A 53 -5.97 0.73 0.59
C LEU A 53 -6.43 -0.39 -0.34
N PRO A 54 -6.49 -1.63 0.15
CA PRO A 54 -7.16 -2.69 -0.57
C PRO A 54 -8.66 -2.41 -0.70
N ILE A 55 -9.31 -3.11 -1.65
CA ILE A 55 -10.74 -2.92 -1.92
C ILE A 55 -11.54 -3.32 -0.67
N LYS A 56 -12.29 -2.36 -0.11
CA LYS A 56 -13.10 -2.58 1.08
C LYS A 56 -14.17 -3.63 0.82
N LYS A 57 -14.24 -4.62 1.69
CA LYS A 57 -15.28 -5.62 1.69
C LYS A 57 -16.47 -5.09 2.50
N TYR A 58 -17.46 -4.47 1.84
CA TYR A 58 -18.73 -4.13 2.50
C TYR A 58 -19.62 -5.38 2.57
N GLY A 59 -19.76 -5.96 3.76
CA GLY A 59 -20.58 -7.16 3.98
C GLY A 59 -20.11 -8.37 3.16
N VAL A 60 -21.06 -9.14 2.63
CA VAL A 60 -20.78 -10.38 1.86
C VAL A 60 -20.32 -10.09 0.43
N HIS A 61 -20.48 -8.86 -0.08
CA HIS A 61 -20.17 -8.51 -1.47
C HIS A 61 -19.21 -7.32 -1.53
N SER A 62 -18.05 -7.51 -2.16
CA SER A 62 -17.19 -6.42 -2.56
C SER A 62 -17.90 -5.55 -3.60
N ALA A 63 -17.95 -4.23 -3.38
CA ALA A 63 -18.56 -3.29 -4.33
C ALA A 63 -17.87 -3.34 -5.72
N LEU A 64 -16.57 -3.65 -5.75
CA LEU A 64 -15.73 -3.70 -6.96
C LEU A 64 -15.26 -5.12 -7.29
N ASN A 65 -16.18 -6.10 -7.21
CA ASN A 65 -15.88 -7.52 -7.42
C ASN A 65 -15.49 -7.91 -8.86
N MET A 66 -15.43 -6.96 -9.78
CA MET A 66 -14.99 -7.16 -11.17
C MET A 66 -13.50 -6.95 -11.36
N PHE A 67 -12.79 -6.50 -10.32
CA PHE A 67 -11.33 -6.33 -10.38
C PHE A 67 -10.62 -7.53 -9.76
N ASN A 68 -9.47 -7.88 -10.33
CA ASN A 68 -8.47 -8.69 -9.65
C ASN A 68 -7.63 -7.73 -8.81
N GLU A 69 -7.49 -8.04 -7.54
CA GLU A 69 -6.73 -7.24 -6.60
C GLU A 69 -5.33 -7.84 -6.39
N TYR A 70 -4.33 -6.98 -6.40
CA TYR A 70 -2.94 -7.28 -6.10
C TYR A 70 -2.50 -6.35 -4.98
N SER A 71 -1.96 -6.90 -3.91
CA SER A 71 -1.59 -6.15 -2.71
C SER A 71 -0.21 -6.60 -2.19
N MET A 72 0.26 -5.99 -1.11
CA MET A 72 1.51 -6.39 -0.46
C MET A 72 1.47 -7.82 0.10
N GLU A 73 0.27 -8.41 0.28
CA GLU A 73 0.09 -9.80 0.70
C GLU A 73 0.17 -10.80 -0.47
N GLY A 74 0.00 -10.33 -1.71
CA GLY A 74 0.05 -11.16 -2.91
C GLY A 74 0.06 -10.28 -4.16
N ALA A 75 1.24 -9.91 -4.60
CA ALA A 75 1.43 -9.00 -5.73
C ALA A 75 1.72 -9.72 -7.05
N TYR A 76 2.01 -11.03 -7.03
CA TYR A 76 2.31 -11.77 -8.26
C TYR A 76 1.20 -11.64 -9.31
N PRO A 77 1.53 -11.34 -10.58
CA PRO A 77 2.86 -11.25 -11.17
C PRO A 77 3.50 -9.85 -11.14
N PHE A 78 3.00 -8.92 -10.33
CA PHE A 78 3.41 -7.51 -10.33
C PHE A 78 4.39 -7.14 -9.22
N SER A 79 4.90 -8.10 -8.46
CA SER A 79 5.73 -7.89 -7.28
C SER A 79 6.95 -7.00 -7.55
N GLU A 80 7.63 -7.18 -8.69
CA GLU A 80 8.81 -6.38 -9.08
C GLU A 80 8.47 -4.94 -9.50
N PHE A 81 7.18 -4.60 -9.69
CA PHE A 81 6.73 -3.26 -10.07
C PHE A 81 6.22 -2.43 -8.90
N THR A 82 6.24 -2.98 -7.68
CA THR A 82 5.74 -2.28 -6.49
C THR A 82 6.76 -1.32 -5.86
N GLY A 83 7.99 -1.31 -6.38
CA GLY A 83 9.08 -0.43 -5.93
C GLY A 83 10.32 -0.67 -6.77
N PHE A 84 11.51 -0.30 -6.27
CA PHE A 84 12.76 -0.67 -6.92
C PHE A 84 13.22 -2.05 -6.45
N THR A 85 13.57 -2.89 -7.40
CA THR A 85 14.26 -4.15 -7.13
C THR A 85 15.69 -3.90 -6.63
N GLU A 86 16.33 -4.93 -6.06
CA GLU A 86 17.74 -4.84 -5.66
C GLU A 86 18.63 -4.47 -6.84
N GLU A 87 18.44 -5.09 -8.00
CA GLU A 87 19.25 -4.82 -9.20
C GLU A 87 19.10 -3.36 -9.68
N GLU A 88 17.90 -2.81 -9.69
CA GLU A 88 17.64 -1.42 -10.06
C GLU A 88 18.27 -0.46 -9.05
N THR A 89 18.15 -0.77 -7.76
CA THR A 89 18.76 0.00 -6.68
C THR A 89 20.28 0.00 -6.80
N GLU A 90 20.91 -1.13 -7.08
CA GLU A 90 22.35 -1.23 -7.32
C GLU A 90 22.80 -0.38 -8.52
N LYS A 91 22.06 -0.42 -9.63
CA LYS A 91 22.33 0.43 -10.80
C LYS A 91 22.27 1.92 -10.46
N LEU A 92 21.24 2.34 -9.72
CA LEU A 92 21.10 3.72 -9.27
C LEU A 92 22.23 4.13 -8.33
N CYS A 93 22.53 3.32 -7.33
CA CYS A 93 23.62 3.57 -6.39
C CYS A 93 24.97 3.73 -7.11
N LYS A 94 25.27 2.86 -8.07
CA LYS A 94 26.47 2.95 -8.90
C LYS A 94 26.51 4.24 -9.73
N GLN A 95 25.38 4.59 -10.36
CA GLN A 95 25.27 5.80 -11.19
C GLN A 95 25.51 7.09 -10.38
N TYR A 96 24.98 7.14 -9.16
CA TYR A 96 25.06 8.34 -8.31
C TYR A 96 26.21 8.33 -7.29
N GLY A 97 27.01 7.26 -7.24
CA GLY A 97 28.12 7.12 -6.31
C GLY A 97 27.68 6.98 -4.85
N ILE A 98 26.59 6.24 -4.62
CA ILE A 98 26.02 5.94 -3.30
C ILE A 98 26.42 4.53 -2.89
N ASP A 99 26.76 4.35 -1.61
CA ASP A 99 27.10 3.02 -1.06
C ASP A 99 25.83 2.12 -1.01
N ILE A 100 25.91 0.99 -1.70
CA ILE A 100 24.79 0.05 -1.76
C ILE A 100 24.56 -0.65 -0.40
N ASN A 101 25.61 -0.95 0.36
CA ASN A 101 25.47 -1.63 1.64
C ASN A 101 24.78 -0.73 2.67
N GLU A 102 25.12 0.55 2.69
CA GLU A 102 24.40 1.53 3.50
C GLU A 102 22.96 1.72 3.00
N THR A 103 22.74 1.73 1.68
CA THR A 103 21.37 1.79 1.11
C THR A 103 20.55 0.61 1.54
N LYS A 104 21.10 -0.60 1.55
CA LYS A 104 20.44 -1.82 2.06
C LYS A 104 20.07 -1.69 3.53
N LYS A 105 20.95 -1.22 4.38
CA LYS A 105 20.66 -1.02 5.81
C LYS A 105 19.54 -0.02 6.06
N TRP A 106 19.47 1.03 5.27
CA TRP A 106 18.52 2.12 5.49
C TRP A 106 17.15 1.88 4.83
N TYR A 107 17.11 1.22 3.66
CA TYR A 107 15.94 1.26 2.79
C TYR A 107 15.48 -0.10 2.26
N ASN A 108 16.19 -1.19 2.56
CA ASN A 108 15.71 -2.53 2.27
C ASN A 108 14.75 -2.96 3.38
N GLY A 109 13.46 -2.86 3.11
CA GLY A 109 12.44 -3.11 4.13
C GLY A 109 11.32 -4.05 3.72
N TYR A 110 11.21 -4.37 2.43
CA TYR A 110 10.09 -5.17 1.93
C TYR A 110 10.56 -6.42 1.23
N ASN A 111 9.86 -7.52 1.49
CA ASN A 111 9.96 -8.75 0.71
C ASN A 111 8.57 -9.05 0.16
N VAL A 112 8.38 -8.90 -1.14
CA VAL A 112 7.11 -9.12 -1.83
C VAL A 112 7.27 -10.35 -2.71
N ASP A 113 6.57 -11.42 -2.37
CA ASP A 113 6.65 -12.72 -3.07
C ASP A 113 8.10 -13.24 -3.25
N GLY A 114 8.97 -13.03 -2.26
CA GLY A 114 10.36 -13.44 -2.30
C GLY A 114 11.32 -12.45 -2.98
N ILE A 115 10.82 -11.33 -3.48
CA ILE A 115 11.60 -10.27 -4.13
C ILE A 115 11.87 -9.15 -3.13
N ALA A 116 13.16 -8.78 -2.97
CA ALA A 116 13.55 -7.63 -2.16
C ALA A 116 13.16 -6.33 -2.89
N ILE A 117 12.32 -5.53 -2.28
CA ILE A 117 11.81 -4.28 -2.83
C ILE A 117 12.23 -3.11 -1.94
N TYR A 118 12.71 -2.05 -2.57
CA TYR A 118 13.15 -0.82 -1.92
C TYR A 118 12.15 0.29 -2.16
N ASN A 119 11.89 1.10 -1.14
CA ASN A 119 11.00 2.25 -1.27
C ASN A 119 11.57 3.26 -2.28
N PRO A 120 10.86 3.55 -3.39
CA PRO A 120 11.38 4.40 -4.47
C PRO A 120 11.74 5.81 -4.01
N ARG A 121 10.91 6.42 -3.15
CA ARG A 121 11.16 7.75 -2.63
C ARG A 121 12.46 7.81 -1.84
N SER A 122 12.71 6.84 -0.99
CA SER A 122 13.92 6.79 -0.16
C SER A 122 15.18 6.63 -1.00
N VAL A 123 15.14 5.74 -2.00
CA VAL A 123 16.28 5.51 -2.93
C VAL A 123 16.53 6.75 -3.77
N VAL A 124 15.50 7.36 -4.34
CA VAL A 124 15.65 8.60 -5.15
C VAL A 124 16.21 9.74 -4.31
N GLU A 125 15.70 9.93 -3.09
CA GLU A 125 16.15 11.03 -2.23
C GLU A 125 17.61 10.84 -1.75
N VAL A 126 18.05 9.63 -1.43
CA VAL A 126 19.46 9.40 -1.08
C VAL A 126 20.38 9.62 -2.29
N CYS A 127 20.00 9.17 -3.47
CA CYS A 127 20.75 9.42 -4.71
C CYS A 127 20.87 10.92 -4.99
N ARG A 128 19.80 11.67 -4.79
CA ARG A 128 19.73 13.12 -5.03
C ARG A 128 20.51 13.92 -4.00
N ARG A 129 20.33 13.61 -2.69
CA ARG A 129 20.87 14.40 -1.57
C ARG A 129 22.19 13.91 -1.04
N ARG A 130 22.61 12.69 -1.43
CA ARG A 130 23.82 12.03 -0.95
C ARG A 130 23.92 11.96 0.57
N ARG A 131 22.77 11.78 1.24
CA ARG A 131 22.67 11.71 2.69
C ARG A 131 21.67 10.62 3.07
N PHE A 132 22.11 9.71 3.92
CA PHE A 132 21.24 8.71 4.52
C PHE A 132 20.45 9.33 5.68
N THR A 133 19.14 9.20 5.61
CA THR A 133 18.19 9.66 6.65
C THR A 133 16.84 9.01 6.42
N ASN A 134 15.96 9.10 7.39
CA ASN A 134 14.59 8.65 7.24
C ASN A 134 13.78 9.63 6.34
N TYR A 135 13.50 9.20 5.12
CA TYR A 135 12.67 9.96 4.16
C TYR A 135 11.19 9.58 4.26
N TRP A 136 10.89 8.41 4.79
CA TRP A 136 9.54 7.87 4.90
C TRP A 136 8.67 8.62 5.93
N SER A 137 9.25 9.05 7.06
CA SER A 137 8.52 9.74 8.12
C SER A 137 7.89 11.10 7.72
N LYS A 138 8.16 11.56 6.49
CA LYS A 138 7.59 12.79 5.93
C LYS A 138 6.49 12.51 4.89
N THR A 139 5.96 11.31 4.85
CA THR A 139 4.89 10.91 3.95
C THR A 139 3.52 11.00 4.63
N GLU A 140 2.45 11.09 3.85
CA GLU A 140 1.07 11.01 4.36
C GLU A 140 0.82 9.69 5.07
N THR A 141 1.38 8.61 4.55
CA THR A 141 1.38 7.26 5.14
C THR A 141 1.80 7.29 6.61
N TYR A 142 2.93 7.94 6.93
CA TYR A 142 3.40 8.07 8.31
C TYR A 142 2.40 8.79 9.22
N ASN A 143 1.71 9.81 8.72
CA ASN A 143 0.72 10.55 9.50
C ASN A 143 -0.52 9.70 9.79
N ALA A 144 -0.93 8.86 8.86
CA ALA A 144 -2.05 7.92 9.04
C ALA A 144 -1.77 6.90 10.16
N LEU A 145 -0.50 6.55 10.41
CA LEU A 145 -0.09 5.55 11.41
C LEU A 145 0.01 6.08 12.83
N LYS A 146 0.17 7.39 13.03
CA LYS A 146 0.38 7.96 14.36
C LYS A 146 -0.75 7.64 15.33
N MET A 147 -1.98 7.72 14.87
CA MET A 147 -3.15 7.53 15.71
C MET A 147 -3.30 6.07 16.18
N PRO A 148 -3.29 5.07 15.28
CA PRO A 148 -3.36 3.66 15.69
C PRO A 148 -2.25 3.23 16.66
N ILE A 149 -1.01 3.65 16.42
CA ILE A 149 0.12 3.28 17.28
C ILE A 149 -0.01 3.89 18.67
N ASN A 150 -0.52 5.12 18.78
CA ASN A 150 -0.70 5.79 20.07
C ASN A 150 -1.81 5.17 20.93
N LEU A 151 -2.77 4.50 20.33
CA LEU A 151 -3.89 3.89 21.06
C LEU A 151 -3.48 2.69 21.93
N ASN A 152 -2.37 2.03 21.62
CA ASN A 152 -1.83 0.87 22.37
C ASN A 152 -2.89 -0.16 22.78
N PHE A 153 -3.82 -0.48 21.90
CA PHE A 153 -4.83 -1.47 22.23
C PHE A 153 -4.39 -2.88 21.82
N ASP A 154 -4.94 -3.88 22.50
CA ASP A 154 -4.76 -5.30 22.22
C ASP A 154 -3.28 -5.75 22.15
N GLY A 155 -2.42 -5.18 23.01
CA GLY A 155 -1.00 -5.56 23.05
C GLY A 155 -0.16 -5.08 21.86
N LEU A 156 -0.62 -4.06 21.11
CA LEU A 156 0.08 -3.54 19.94
C LEU A 156 1.51 -3.09 20.24
N LYS A 157 1.75 -2.41 21.37
CA LYS A 157 3.11 -1.95 21.75
C LYS A 157 4.05 -3.12 22.00
N GLU A 158 3.59 -4.14 22.69
CA GLU A 158 4.37 -5.35 22.96
C GLU A 158 4.74 -6.07 21.65
N LYS A 159 3.82 -6.14 20.69
CA LYS A 159 4.11 -6.71 19.37
C LYS A 159 5.15 -5.87 18.62
N ILE A 160 5.03 -4.54 18.65
CA ILE A 160 6.01 -3.62 18.02
C ILE A 160 7.38 -3.74 18.73
N GLU A 161 7.44 -3.81 20.05
CA GLU A 161 8.70 -3.99 20.79
C GLU A 161 9.41 -5.28 20.41
N LYS A 162 8.68 -6.39 20.28
CA LYS A 162 9.21 -7.66 19.79
C LYS A 162 9.75 -7.55 18.37
N MET A 163 9.03 -6.90 17.45
CA MET A 163 9.49 -6.67 16.08
C MET A 163 10.78 -5.83 16.05
N ILE A 164 10.88 -4.79 16.88
CA ILE A 164 12.10 -3.99 17.02
C ILE A 164 13.26 -4.83 17.55
N ALA A 165 12.99 -5.79 18.44
CA ALA A 165 13.99 -6.74 18.94
C ALA A 165 14.39 -7.81 17.92
N GLY A 166 13.77 -7.82 16.72
CA GLY A 166 14.05 -8.78 15.65
C GLY A 166 13.26 -10.09 15.74
N GLU A 167 12.24 -10.14 16.60
CA GLU A 167 11.34 -11.30 16.68
C GLU A 167 10.34 -11.29 15.52
N GLN A 168 9.99 -12.47 15.02
CA GLN A 168 8.93 -12.63 14.02
C GLN A 168 7.57 -12.65 14.71
N ILE A 169 6.63 -11.87 14.18
CA ILE A 169 5.24 -11.84 14.64
C ILE A 169 4.36 -12.46 13.55
N VAL A 170 3.54 -13.42 13.95
CA VAL A 170 2.51 -13.98 13.07
C VAL A 170 1.24 -13.15 13.23
N LEU A 171 0.65 -12.74 12.11
CA LEU A 171 -0.55 -11.92 12.07
C LEU A 171 -1.70 -12.69 11.43
N ASP A 172 -2.91 -12.45 11.91
CA ASP A 172 -4.14 -12.79 11.19
C ASP A 172 -4.59 -11.58 10.35
N THR A 173 -4.21 -11.58 9.09
CA THR A 173 -4.56 -10.51 8.14
C THR A 173 -6.02 -10.57 7.71
N GLY A 174 -6.71 -11.70 7.94
CA GLY A 174 -8.11 -11.90 7.56
C GLY A 174 -9.11 -11.09 8.36
N THR A 175 -8.74 -10.57 9.53
CA THR A 175 -9.61 -9.75 10.38
C THR A 175 -9.72 -8.31 9.90
N PHE A 176 -8.74 -7.81 9.17
CA PHE A 176 -8.71 -6.44 8.68
C PHE A 176 -9.75 -6.21 7.58
N GLN A 177 -10.70 -5.32 7.83
CA GLN A 177 -11.80 -5.01 6.92
C GLN A 177 -11.53 -3.82 5.98
N ASN A 178 -10.27 -3.39 5.88
CA ASN A 178 -9.86 -2.25 5.05
C ASN A 178 -10.54 -0.93 5.47
N ASP A 179 -10.87 -0.81 6.74
CA ASP A 179 -11.44 0.38 7.34
C ASP A 179 -10.39 1.06 8.22
N MET A 180 -10.03 2.30 7.89
CA MET A 180 -9.09 3.10 8.69
C MET A 180 -9.72 3.66 9.98
N SER A 181 -11.02 3.52 10.15
CA SER A 181 -11.75 4.05 11.30
C SER A 181 -12.12 3.00 12.36
N SER A 182 -12.12 1.71 12.01
CA SER A 182 -12.55 0.62 12.89
C SER A 182 -11.49 -0.46 13.05
N PHE A 183 -10.46 -0.19 13.85
CA PHE A 183 -9.52 -1.22 14.27
C PHE A 183 -10.08 -1.95 15.50
N HIS A 184 -10.21 -3.26 15.42
CA HIS A 184 -10.70 -4.09 16.51
C HIS A 184 -9.57 -4.82 17.23
N TYR A 185 -8.49 -5.15 16.52
CA TYR A 185 -7.36 -5.93 17.00
C TYR A 185 -6.03 -5.26 16.64
N ALA A 186 -4.98 -5.59 17.39
CA ALA A 186 -3.62 -5.18 17.05
C ALA A 186 -3.22 -5.67 15.64
N ASP A 187 -3.72 -6.82 15.23
CA ASP A 187 -3.46 -7.41 13.92
C ASP A 187 -4.04 -6.55 12.78
N ASP A 188 -5.15 -5.87 12.98
CA ASP A 188 -5.73 -4.94 11.98
C ASP A 188 -4.76 -3.78 11.71
N VAL A 189 -4.16 -3.22 12.78
CA VAL A 189 -3.18 -2.12 12.64
C VAL A 189 -1.91 -2.61 11.95
N LEU A 190 -1.43 -3.80 12.34
CA LEU A 190 -0.22 -4.37 11.74
C LEU A 190 -0.45 -4.79 10.29
N THR A 191 -1.65 -5.26 9.94
CA THR A 191 -2.05 -5.55 8.56
C THR A 191 -2.10 -4.27 7.72
N LEU A 192 -2.67 -3.19 8.28
CA LEU A 192 -2.61 -1.87 7.61
C LEU A 192 -1.16 -1.45 7.36
N LEU A 193 -0.25 -1.68 8.32
CA LEU A 193 1.19 -1.39 8.14
C LEU A 193 1.79 -2.15 6.96
N ILE A 194 1.40 -3.42 6.76
CA ILE A 194 1.85 -4.23 5.61
C ILE A 194 1.38 -3.58 4.30
N HIS A 195 0.10 -3.18 4.21
CA HIS A 195 -0.43 -2.55 3.00
C HIS A 195 0.18 -1.18 2.70
N LEU A 196 0.55 -0.44 3.74
CA LEU A 196 1.20 0.86 3.59
C LEU A 196 2.69 0.76 3.22
N GLY A 197 3.27 -0.41 3.37
CA GLY A 197 4.65 -0.72 3.04
C GLY A 197 5.65 -0.34 4.13
#